data_f3d932c1922e9290d5882ce5a0f50ebd
#
_entry.id   f3d932c1922e9290d5882ce5a0f50ebd
#
_cell.length_a   1.000
_cell.length_b   1.000
_cell.length_c   1.000
_cell.angle_alpha   90.00
_cell.angle_beta   90.00
_cell.angle_gamma   90.00
#
_symmetry.space_group_name_H-M   'P 1'
#
loop_
_entity.id
_entity.type
_entity.pdbx_description
1 polymer ?
#
loop_
_entity_poly.entity_id
_entity_poly.type
_entity_poly.pdbx_seq_one_letter_code
_entity_poly.pdbx_strand_id
1 'polypeptide(L)'
;MEIQIDPHTIERAEERGTNEEEIRDVINTGFPIPAKYSRTGKAKVYEFNQERHGKYYKQKRVEVFYVIEESIIITVTIYVFYGEWE
;
A
#
# COMPACT_ATOMS: atom_id res chain seq x y z
N MET A 1 14.04 -10.46 1.98
CA MET A 1 14.63 -9.11 1.81
C MET A 1 14.06 -8.21 2.89
N GLU A 2 14.90 -7.41 3.50
CA GLU A 2 14.48 -6.49 4.56
C GLU A 2 13.61 -5.38 3.98
N ILE A 3 12.57 -4.97 4.71
CA ILE A 3 11.68 -3.88 4.31
C ILE A 3 11.80 -2.79 5.38
N GLN A 4 12.19 -1.60 4.95
CA GLN A 4 12.25 -0.44 5.84
C GLN A 4 11.07 0.49 5.54
N ILE A 5 10.31 0.80 6.58
CA ILE A 5 9.17 1.69 6.49
C ILE A 5 9.39 2.82 7.49
N ASP A 6 9.53 4.03 6.98
CA ASP A 6 9.72 5.22 7.79
C ASP A 6 8.50 5.41 8.71
N PRO A 7 8.70 5.78 10.00
CA PRO A 7 7.56 6.03 10.90
C PRO A 7 6.56 7.06 10.37
N HIS A 8 7.03 8.07 9.64
CA HIS A 8 6.17 9.06 9.03
C HIS A 8 5.28 8.44 7.95
N THR A 9 5.82 7.48 7.20
CA THR A 9 5.05 6.73 6.20
C THR A 9 3.98 5.89 6.85
N ILE A 10 4.30 5.26 7.99
CA ILE A 10 3.33 4.47 8.76
C ILE A 10 2.19 5.37 9.25
N GLU A 11 2.51 6.54 9.77
CA GLU A 11 1.52 7.48 10.25
C GLU A 11 0.57 7.90 9.13
N ARG A 12 1.11 8.24 7.96
CA ARG A 12 0.29 8.59 6.80
C ARG A 12 -0.57 7.42 6.32
N ALA A 13 -0.01 6.23 6.35
CA ALA A 13 -0.74 5.03 5.97
C ALA A 13 -1.96 4.82 6.86
N GLU A 14 -1.79 5.01 8.16
CA GLU A 14 -2.89 4.86 9.11
C GLU A 14 -3.97 5.90 8.88
N GLU A 15 -3.61 7.12 8.57
CA GLU A 15 -4.56 8.18 8.22
C GLU A 15 -5.37 7.81 6.97
N ARG A 16 -4.78 7.07 6.05
CA ARG A 16 -5.42 6.67 4.79
C ARG A 16 -6.19 5.36 4.91
N GLY A 17 -6.04 4.66 6.02
CA GLY A 17 -6.80 3.43 6.27
C GLY A 17 -6.05 2.13 5.99
N THR A 18 -4.74 2.17 6.01
CA THR A 18 -3.91 0.97 5.95
C THR A 18 -2.93 0.98 7.12
N ASN A 19 -2.06 0.01 7.21
CA ASN A 19 -1.14 -0.13 8.32
C ASN A 19 0.14 -0.85 7.86
N GLU A 20 1.11 -0.96 8.77
CA GLU A 20 2.39 -1.56 8.47
C GLU A 20 2.24 -3.02 8.00
N GLU A 21 1.36 -3.79 8.63
CA GLU A 21 1.15 -5.18 8.28
C GLU A 21 0.67 -5.32 6.84
N GLU A 22 -0.30 -4.49 6.45
CA GLU A 22 -0.81 -4.51 5.07
C GLU A 22 0.24 -4.03 4.07
N ILE A 23 1.03 -3.02 4.44
CA ILE A 23 2.12 -2.55 3.56
C ILE A 23 3.07 -3.69 3.25
N ARG A 24 3.50 -4.43 4.27
CA ARG A 24 4.40 -5.57 4.08
C ARG A 24 3.74 -6.67 3.25
N ASP A 25 2.47 -6.91 3.47
CA ASP A 25 1.71 -7.88 2.72
C ASP A 25 1.63 -7.51 1.23
N VAL A 26 1.35 -6.25 0.92
CA VAL A 26 1.30 -5.77 -0.47
C VAL A 26 2.66 -5.98 -1.15
N ILE A 27 3.74 -5.65 -0.48
CA ILE A 27 5.07 -5.82 -1.05
C ILE A 27 5.36 -7.30 -1.34
N ASN A 28 4.99 -8.17 -0.41
CA ASN A 28 5.31 -9.59 -0.50
C ASN A 28 4.37 -10.38 -1.41
N THR A 29 3.08 -10.03 -1.45
CA THR A 29 2.07 -10.84 -2.13
C THR A 29 1.22 -10.08 -3.14
N GLY A 30 1.42 -8.77 -3.27
CA GLY A 30 0.66 -7.95 -4.19
C GLY A 30 1.05 -8.18 -5.66
N PHE A 31 0.22 -7.68 -6.56
CA PHE A 31 0.50 -7.76 -7.99
C PHE A 31 1.25 -6.50 -8.45
N PRO A 32 2.10 -6.64 -9.48
CA PRO A 32 2.88 -5.49 -9.95
C PRO A 32 2.00 -4.46 -10.65
N ILE A 33 2.32 -3.19 -10.44
CA ILE A 33 1.68 -2.09 -11.13
C ILE A 33 2.76 -1.15 -11.67
N PRO A 34 2.44 -0.35 -12.71
CA PRO A 34 3.43 0.57 -13.27
C PRO A 34 3.89 1.61 -12.25
N ALA A 35 5.17 1.96 -12.33
CA ALA A 35 5.77 2.97 -11.47
C ALA A 35 6.78 3.79 -12.27
N LYS A 36 7.04 5.01 -11.82
CA LYS A 36 7.99 5.93 -12.46
C LYS A 36 9.24 6.08 -11.60
N TYR A 37 10.26 6.70 -12.17
CA TYR A 37 11.48 7.10 -11.44
C TYR A 37 12.22 5.92 -10.82
N SER A 38 12.32 4.81 -11.57
CA SER A 38 13.02 3.60 -11.12
C SER A 38 12.45 3.00 -9.84
N ARG A 39 11.17 3.27 -9.56
CA ARG A 39 10.46 2.67 -8.43
C ARG A 39 9.76 1.39 -8.88
N THR A 40 9.48 0.54 -7.91
CA THR A 40 8.67 -0.65 -8.11
C THR A 40 7.32 -0.41 -7.45
N GLY A 41 6.24 -0.75 -8.14
CA GLY A 41 4.88 -0.62 -7.60
C GLY A 41 4.24 -1.98 -7.41
N LYS A 42 3.53 -2.13 -6.31
CA LYS A 42 2.72 -3.31 -6.00
C LYS A 42 1.36 -2.84 -5.50
N ALA A 43 0.34 -3.64 -5.75
CA ALA A 43 -1.00 -3.35 -5.26
C ALA A 43 -1.67 -4.62 -4.78
N LYS A 44 -2.63 -4.45 -3.88
CA LYS A 44 -3.46 -5.55 -3.41
C LYS A 44 -4.83 -5.00 -3.03
N VAL A 45 -5.87 -5.77 -3.33
CA VAL A 45 -7.24 -5.40 -3.00
C VAL A 45 -7.69 -6.21 -1.79
N TYR A 46 -8.27 -5.51 -0.82
CA TYR A 46 -8.76 -6.12 0.41
C TYR A 46 -10.28 -5.93 0.52
N GLU A 47 -10.94 -6.90 1.13
CA GLU A 47 -12.32 -6.72 1.54
C GLU A 47 -12.36 -5.63 2.60
N PHE A 48 -13.30 -4.68 2.48
CA PHE A 48 -13.45 -3.61 3.44
C PHE A 48 -14.82 -3.65 4.08
N ASN A 49 -15.89 -3.61 3.27
CA ASN A 49 -17.28 -3.77 3.72
C ASN A 49 -17.64 -2.87 4.89
N GLN A 50 -17.26 -1.59 4.81
CA GLN A 50 -17.49 -0.62 5.87
C GLN A 50 -17.73 0.76 5.30
N GLU A 51 -18.22 1.64 6.14
CA GLU A 51 -18.34 3.05 5.81
C GLU A 51 -17.03 3.77 6.08
N ARG A 52 -16.72 4.72 5.21
CA ARG A 52 -15.61 5.64 5.44
C ARG A 52 -16.04 7.01 4.96
N HIS A 53 -15.97 7.99 5.86
CA HIS A 53 -16.40 9.37 5.59
C HIS A 53 -17.83 9.42 5.05
N GLY A 54 -18.71 8.62 5.65
CA GLY A 54 -20.14 8.64 5.34
C GLY A 54 -20.55 7.85 4.10
N LYS A 55 -19.64 7.10 3.50
CA LYS A 55 -19.95 6.29 2.32
C LYS A 55 -19.49 4.85 2.52
N TYR A 56 -20.33 3.91 2.11
CA TYR A 56 -20.01 2.48 2.18
C TYR A 56 -19.16 2.03 0.99
N TYR A 57 -18.11 1.26 1.26
CA TYR A 57 -17.27 0.67 0.21
C TYR A 57 -17.08 -0.81 0.46
N LYS A 58 -17.14 -1.59 -0.60
CA LYS A 58 -16.92 -3.04 -0.50
C LYS A 58 -15.46 -3.40 -0.33
N GLN A 59 -14.58 -2.66 -0.99
CA GLN A 59 -13.17 -3.00 -1.05
C GLN A 59 -12.30 -1.77 -0.90
N LYS A 60 -11.05 -2.02 -0.50
CA LYS A 60 -10.01 -1.00 -0.58
C LYS A 60 -8.84 -1.57 -1.36
N ARG A 61 -8.17 -0.73 -2.11
CA ARG A 61 -6.98 -1.08 -2.88
C ARG A 61 -5.80 -0.33 -2.31
N VAL A 62 -4.79 -1.07 -1.84
CA VAL A 62 -3.58 -0.49 -1.28
C VAL A 62 -2.47 -0.60 -2.31
N GLU A 63 -1.83 0.53 -2.62
CA GLU A 63 -0.71 0.59 -3.56
C GLU A 63 0.54 1.04 -2.82
N VAL A 64 1.62 0.31 -3.00
CA VAL A 64 2.90 0.62 -2.37
C VAL A 64 3.96 0.79 -3.44
N PHE A 65 4.67 1.91 -3.38
CA PHE A 65 5.80 2.19 -4.27
C PHE A 65 7.07 2.22 -3.45
N TYR A 66 8.09 1.52 -3.93
CA TYR A 66 9.34 1.38 -3.18
C TYR A 66 10.54 1.34 -4.12
N VAL A 67 11.71 1.50 -3.55
CA VAL A 67 12.99 1.31 -4.25
C VAL A 67 13.76 0.20 -3.53
N ILE A 68 14.70 -0.39 -4.23
CA ILE A 68 15.57 -1.42 -3.65
C ILE A 68 16.98 -0.87 -3.67
N GLU A 69 17.61 -0.77 -2.48
CA GLU A 69 18.97 -0.31 -2.33
C GLU A 69 19.73 -1.30 -1.45
N GLU A 70 20.82 -1.85 -1.98
CA GLU A 70 21.67 -2.78 -1.23
C GLU A 70 20.87 -3.94 -0.62
N SER A 71 19.94 -4.49 -1.39
CA SER A 71 19.08 -5.60 -0.96
C SER A 71 18.08 -5.23 0.12
N ILE A 72 17.82 -3.94 0.31
CA ILE A 72 16.82 -3.46 1.26
C ILE A 72 15.70 -2.77 0.45
N ILE A 73 14.46 -3.11 0.78
CA ILE A 73 13.30 -2.45 0.21
C ILE A 73 12.99 -1.23 1.06
N ILE A 74 12.94 -0.06 0.43
CA ILE A 74 12.66 1.20 1.11
C ILE A 74 11.36 1.76 0.53
N THR A 75 10.32 1.85 1.36
CA THR A 75 9.03 2.37 0.91
C THR A 75 9.13 3.87 0.64
N VAL A 76 8.51 4.30 -0.44
CA VAL A 76 8.52 5.72 -0.86
C VAL A 76 7.16 6.34 -0.68
N THR A 77 6.10 5.69 -1.18
CA THR A 77 4.76 6.26 -1.21
C THR A 77 3.72 5.15 -1.11
N ILE A 78 2.62 5.47 -0.44
CA ILE A 78 1.51 4.55 -0.25
C ILE A 78 0.22 5.27 -0.59
N TYR A 79 -0.62 4.64 -1.41
CA TYR A 79 -1.96 5.15 -1.73
C TYR A 79 -3.00 4.13 -1.30
N VAL A 80 -4.15 4.61 -0.86
CA VAL A 80 -5.29 3.76 -0.54
C VAL A 80 -6.50 4.32 -1.28
N PHE A 81 -7.13 3.47 -2.05
CA PHE A 81 -8.34 3.81 -2.80
C PHE A 81 -9.49 2.94 -2.31
N TYR A 82 -10.67 3.49 -2.31
CA TYR A 82 -11.87 2.79 -1.86
C TYR A 82 -12.84 2.66 -3.02
N GLY A 83 -13.42 1.48 -3.18
CA GLY A 83 -14.31 1.24 -4.30
C GLY A 83 -14.61 -0.24 -4.45
N GLU A 84 -14.66 -0.67 -5.71
CA GLU A 84 -14.96 -2.05 -6.05
C GLU A 84 -14.11 -2.43 -7.26
N TRP A 85 -13.35 -3.50 -7.12
CA TRP A 85 -12.47 -4.02 -8.18
C TRP A 85 -12.77 -5.48 -8.40
N GLU A 86 -12.70 -5.89 -9.64
CA GLU A 86 -12.88 -7.28 -10.02
C GLU A 86 -11.56 -8.06 -9.97
#